data_a53cc9bae11926a6f76183a294990125
#
_entry.id   a53cc9bae11926a6f76183a294990125
#
_cell.length_a   1.000
_cell.length_b   1.000
_cell.length_c   1.000
_cell.angle_alpha   90.00
_cell.angle_beta   90.00
_cell.angle_gamma   90.00
#
_symmetry.space_group_name_H-M   'P 1'
#
loop_
_entity.id
_entity.type
_entity.pdbx_description
1 polymer ?
#
loop_
_entity_poly.entity_id
_entity_poly.type
_entity_poly.pdbx_seq_one_letter_code
_entity_poly.pdbx_strand_id
1 'polypeptide(L)'
;MKDIIIVGTSKAGFLHLKSYNKLSNVGKIFFTDIKENTSNKNIKNKKIYKSIIDTLSQNNLNSNNIIVDICTPKEEFYNIINQCISLDINNIIVEKPFIASKDFFYKYPNLNILMVQNYLYSNIISEIKKKIEENNFNIRLIYTNFSKNRINDSINRRGMSKKNTRNFEIEIPHQIYLAEDILGKSNKKEIVFKDQKDFIIDNIYIEKHGYGKIILEYDDKLVIHESDLVTNNTIKEITIVCDEGVVIKGQFILYDKDLNKIKNGKVIINKYQNIIFQKEFEEDDNMYYCLKEYYENLNNTGIQKKYRNRILEFSNIFGRIIE
;
A
#
# COMPACT_ATOMS: atom_id res chain seq x y z
N MET A 1 -1.79 21.53 14.43
CA MET A 1 -2.91 20.66 13.97
C MET A 1 -3.07 20.89 12.48
N LYS A 2 -3.13 19.86 11.65
CA LYS A 2 -3.31 19.98 10.19
C LYS A 2 -4.72 19.50 9.82
N ASP A 3 -5.34 20.20 8.87
CA ASP A 3 -6.59 19.75 8.24
C ASP A 3 -6.27 18.75 7.12
N ILE A 4 -7.21 17.83 6.84
CA ILE A 4 -7.04 16.77 5.85
C ILE A 4 -8.06 16.96 4.74
N ILE A 5 -7.62 16.88 3.49
CA ILE A 5 -8.49 16.77 2.33
C ILE A 5 -8.30 15.38 1.72
N ILE A 6 -9.28 14.50 1.87
CA ILE A 6 -9.30 13.18 1.24
C ILE A 6 -9.89 13.34 -0.17
N VAL A 7 -9.07 13.04 -1.17
CA VAL A 7 -9.48 13.07 -2.59
C VAL A 7 -9.83 11.66 -3.03
N GLY A 8 -11.11 11.41 -3.27
CA GLY A 8 -11.67 10.11 -3.58
C GLY A 8 -12.45 9.51 -2.41
N THR A 9 -13.74 9.24 -2.64
CA THR A 9 -14.70 8.75 -1.63
C THR A 9 -14.93 7.24 -1.69
N SER A 10 -14.02 6.50 -2.34
CA SER A 10 -14.05 5.06 -2.48
C SER A 10 -13.69 4.33 -1.17
N LYS A 11 -13.53 3.00 -1.24
CA LYS A 11 -13.12 2.18 -0.10
C LYS A 11 -11.80 2.64 0.53
N ALA A 12 -10.82 3.06 -0.27
CA ALA A 12 -9.54 3.57 0.24
C ALA A 12 -9.75 4.83 1.09
N GLY A 13 -10.44 5.85 0.56
CA GLY A 13 -10.73 7.08 1.32
C GLY A 13 -11.49 6.83 2.62
N PHE A 14 -12.38 5.83 2.65
CA PHE A 14 -13.05 5.43 3.89
C PHE A 14 -12.10 4.77 4.90
N LEU A 15 -11.19 3.90 4.47
CA LEU A 15 -10.20 3.28 5.35
C LEU A 15 -9.25 4.33 5.96
N HIS A 16 -8.85 5.32 5.17
CA HIS A 16 -8.05 6.43 5.65
C HIS A 16 -8.83 7.30 6.65
N LEU A 17 -10.08 7.65 6.36
CA LEU A 17 -10.95 8.34 7.31
C LEU A 17 -11.05 7.61 8.65
N LYS A 18 -11.26 6.29 8.62
CA LYS A 18 -11.33 5.47 9.83
C LYS A 18 -10.05 5.55 10.66
N SER A 19 -8.90 5.63 9.98
CA SER A 19 -7.60 5.78 10.64
C SER A 19 -7.39 7.19 11.20
N TYR A 20 -7.74 8.23 10.45
CA TYR A 20 -7.67 9.62 10.95
C TYR A 20 -8.56 9.87 12.16
N ASN A 21 -9.74 9.25 12.21
CA ASN A 21 -10.64 9.36 13.37
C ASN A 21 -10.06 8.77 14.66
N LYS A 22 -8.99 7.98 14.58
CA LYS A 22 -8.26 7.47 15.75
C LYS A 22 -7.12 8.40 16.20
N LEU A 23 -6.75 9.40 15.40
CA LEU A 23 -5.69 10.35 15.73
C LEU A 23 -6.25 11.50 16.56
N SER A 24 -5.62 11.77 17.71
CA SER A 24 -6.10 12.80 18.66
C SER A 24 -5.93 14.25 18.22
N ASN A 25 -4.98 14.50 17.30
CA ASN A 25 -4.53 15.86 16.94
C ASN A 25 -4.80 16.22 15.47
N VAL A 26 -5.74 15.54 14.81
CA VAL A 26 -6.16 15.88 13.44
C VAL A 26 -7.13 17.06 13.48
N GLY A 27 -6.98 17.98 12.53
CA GLY A 27 -7.92 19.08 12.30
C GLY A 27 -9.22 18.59 11.66
N LYS A 28 -9.85 19.43 10.86
CA LYS A 28 -11.06 19.06 10.13
C LYS A 28 -10.71 18.12 8.96
N ILE A 29 -11.63 17.22 8.64
CA ILE A 29 -11.48 16.28 7.51
C ILE A 29 -12.54 16.63 6.47
N PHE A 30 -12.07 16.91 5.26
CA PHE A 30 -12.87 17.28 4.09
C PHE A 30 -12.80 16.17 3.04
N PHE A 31 -13.81 16.09 2.18
CA PHE A 31 -13.85 15.15 1.08
C PHE A 31 -13.98 15.87 -0.26
N THR A 32 -13.17 15.44 -1.21
CA THR A 32 -13.22 15.91 -2.59
C THR A 32 -13.41 14.72 -3.54
N ASP A 33 -14.37 14.80 -4.43
CA ASP A 33 -14.60 13.79 -5.47
C ASP A 33 -15.26 14.46 -6.69
N ILE A 34 -14.94 13.96 -7.90
CA ILE A 34 -15.63 14.39 -9.13
C ILE A 34 -17.12 14.00 -9.14
N LYS A 35 -17.49 13.02 -8.32
CA LYS A 35 -18.87 12.60 -8.10
C LYS A 35 -19.42 13.27 -6.84
N GLU A 36 -20.44 14.10 -6.99
CA GLU A 36 -21.08 14.80 -5.86
C GLU A 36 -21.75 13.83 -4.87
N ASN A 37 -22.15 12.66 -5.34
CA ASN A 37 -22.79 11.62 -4.53
C ASN A 37 -21.91 10.37 -4.44
N THR A 38 -21.49 10.04 -3.25
CA THR A 38 -20.77 8.79 -2.99
C THR A 38 -21.75 7.62 -2.80
N SER A 39 -21.42 6.45 -3.35
CA SER A 39 -22.10 5.21 -3.02
C SER A 39 -21.70 4.67 -1.64
N ASN A 40 -20.69 5.24 -1.01
CA ASN A 40 -20.20 4.81 0.30
C ASN A 40 -21.10 5.36 1.42
N LYS A 41 -21.89 4.49 2.03
CA LYS A 41 -22.83 4.81 3.11
C LYS A 41 -22.19 5.54 4.29
N ASN A 42 -20.92 5.27 4.56
CA ASN A 42 -20.17 5.85 5.71
C ASN A 42 -19.75 7.31 5.48
N ILE A 43 -19.76 7.78 4.23
CA ILE A 43 -19.43 9.14 3.84
C ILE A 43 -20.66 9.89 3.32
N LYS A 44 -21.79 9.21 3.11
CA LYS A 44 -23.01 9.75 2.48
C LYS A 44 -23.52 11.05 3.09
N ASN A 45 -23.32 11.24 4.39
CA ASN A 45 -23.79 12.44 5.12
C ASN A 45 -22.71 13.53 5.22
N LYS A 46 -21.54 13.36 4.56
CA LYS A 46 -20.48 14.36 4.52
C LYS A 46 -20.63 15.23 3.28
N LYS A 47 -20.30 16.53 3.41
CA LYS A 47 -20.22 17.41 2.26
C LYS A 47 -19.04 17.01 1.39
N ILE A 48 -19.28 16.79 0.10
CA ILE A 48 -18.26 16.46 -0.90
C ILE A 48 -18.07 17.69 -1.79
N TYR A 49 -16.84 18.13 -1.91
CA TYR A 49 -16.45 19.25 -2.76
C TYR A 49 -16.00 18.73 -4.13
N LYS A 50 -16.15 19.54 -5.18
CA LYS A 50 -15.80 19.16 -6.56
C LYS A 50 -14.29 19.15 -6.82
N SER A 51 -13.55 19.99 -6.09
CA SER A 51 -12.11 20.15 -6.25
C SER A 51 -11.42 20.54 -4.94
N ILE A 52 -10.09 20.42 -4.92
CA ILE A 52 -9.27 20.92 -3.80
C ILE A 52 -9.45 22.43 -3.66
N ILE A 53 -9.48 23.17 -4.78
CA ILE A 53 -9.67 24.63 -4.80
C ILE A 53 -11.01 25.01 -4.15
N ASP A 54 -12.10 24.31 -4.51
CA ASP A 54 -13.41 24.54 -3.89
C ASP A 54 -13.40 24.28 -2.39
N THR A 55 -12.68 23.22 -1.97
CA THR A 55 -12.55 22.89 -0.55
C THR A 55 -11.83 24.00 0.20
N LEU A 56 -10.72 24.49 -0.33
CA LEU A 56 -9.92 25.56 0.28
C LEU A 56 -10.74 26.87 0.37
N SER A 57 -11.33 27.31 -0.75
CA SER A 57 -12.03 28.58 -0.83
C SER A 57 -13.29 28.64 0.02
N GLN A 58 -14.13 27.58 -0.02
CA GLN A 58 -15.40 27.56 0.73
C GLN A 58 -15.20 27.41 2.25
N ASN A 59 -14.00 27.01 2.71
CA ASN A 59 -13.73 26.82 4.14
C ASN A 59 -12.63 27.75 4.66
N ASN A 60 -12.13 28.70 3.85
CA ASN A 60 -11.04 29.62 4.19
C ASN A 60 -9.79 28.90 4.74
N LEU A 61 -9.38 27.81 4.07
CA LEU A 61 -8.27 26.99 4.52
C LEU A 61 -6.95 27.55 4.01
N ASN A 62 -5.91 27.50 4.86
CA ASN A 62 -4.56 27.86 4.49
C ASN A 62 -3.83 26.62 3.96
N SER A 63 -3.32 26.67 2.72
CA SER A 63 -2.60 25.58 2.05
C SER A 63 -1.44 25.02 2.88
N ASN A 64 -0.71 25.90 3.59
CA ASN A 64 0.39 25.47 4.48
C ASN A 64 -0.08 24.60 5.65
N ASN A 65 -1.36 24.61 5.97
CA ASN A 65 -1.93 23.85 7.08
C ASN A 65 -2.72 22.61 6.64
N ILE A 66 -2.57 22.20 5.38
CA ILE A 66 -3.31 21.11 4.76
C ILE A 66 -2.41 19.89 4.50
N ILE A 67 -2.99 18.71 4.65
CA ILE A 67 -2.52 17.46 4.06
C ILE A 67 -3.55 17.04 3.02
N VAL A 68 -3.11 16.76 1.79
CA VAL A 68 -3.96 16.16 0.76
C VAL A 68 -3.66 14.66 0.70
N ASP A 69 -4.71 13.86 0.85
CA ASP A 69 -4.67 12.41 0.87
C ASP A 69 -5.37 11.85 -0.37
N ILE A 70 -4.58 11.33 -1.32
CA ILE A 70 -5.01 10.96 -2.67
C ILE A 70 -5.41 9.48 -2.68
N CYS A 71 -6.71 9.21 -2.66
CA CYS A 71 -7.35 7.90 -2.66
C CYS A 71 -8.09 7.60 -3.98
N THR A 72 -7.64 8.20 -5.07
CA THR A 72 -8.20 8.04 -6.43
C THR A 72 -7.54 6.87 -7.18
N PRO A 73 -8.01 6.51 -8.38
CA PRO A 73 -7.24 5.68 -9.30
C PRO A 73 -5.88 6.29 -9.64
N LYS A 74 -4.87 5.45 -9.87
CA LYS A 74 -3.46 5.85 -10.07
C LYS A 74 -3.24 6.84 -11.23
N GLU A 75 -4.08 6.78 -12.24
CA GLU A 75 -4.02 7.65 -13.41
C GLU A 75 -4.22 9.13 -13.06
N GLU A 76 -4.89 9.41 -11.94
CA GLU A 76 -5.15 10.76 -11.46
C GLU A 76 -4.05 11.29 -10.52
N PHE A 77 -3.13 10.45 -10.05
CA PHE A 77 -2.15 10.84 -9.03
C PHE A 77 -1.35 12.09 -9.44
N TYR A 78 -0.73 12.06 -10.62
CA TYR A 78 0.09 13.19 -11.07
C TYR A 78 -0.72 14.46 -11.32
N ASN A 79 -1.96 14.34 -11.83
CA ASN A 79 -2.85 15.46 -12.02
C ASN A 79 -3.16 16.15 -10.69
N ILE A 80 -3.52 15.35 -9.67
CA ILE A 80 -3.85 15.88 -8.33
C ILE A 80 -2.60 16.43 -7.62
N ILE A 81 -1.45 15.76 -7.73
CA ILE A 81 -0.18 16.26 -7.17
C ILE A 81 0.19 17.59 -7.79
N ASN A 82 0.06 17.76 -9.11
CA ASN A 82 0.33 19.03 -9.78
C ASN A 82 -0.64 20.14 -9.32
N GLN A 83 -1.91 19.81 -9.06
CA GLN A 83 -2.86 20.77 -8.45
C GLN A 83 -2.39 21.16 -7.04
N CYS A 84 -1.96 20.21 -6.21
CA CYS A 84 -1.42 20.51 -4.88
C CYS A 84 -0.22 21.47 -4.96
N ILE A 85 0.73 21.19 -5.87
CA ILE A 85 1.92 22.02 -6.07
C ILE A 85 1.53 23.42 -6.49
N SER A 86 0.57 23.58 -7.43
CA SER A 86 0.10 24.91 -7.88
C SER A 86 -0.63 25.72 -6.79
N LEU A 87 -1.06 25.06 -5.73
CA LEU A 87 -1.73 25.64 -4.55
C LEU A 87 -0.78 25.76 -3.34
N ASP A 88 0.52 25.57 -3.52
CA ASP A 88 1.53 25.54 -2.45
C ASP A 88 1.25 24.51 -1.34
N ILE A 89 0.54 23.41 -1.65
CA ILE A 89 0.32 22.31 -0.72
C ILE A 89 1.45 21.30 -0.86
N ASN A 90 2.31 21.24 0.16
CA ASN A 90 3.52 20.41 0.12
C ASN A 90 3.37 19.07 0.85
N ASN A 91 2.34 18.87 1.68
CA ASN A 91 2.13 17.62 2.41
C ASN A 91 1.12 16.75 1.69
N ILE A 92 1.56 15.63 1.13
CA ILE A 92 0.75 14.76 0.30
C ILE A 92 0.89 13.31 0.77
N ILE A 93 -0.23 12.62 0.83
CA ILE A 93 -0.30 11.17 0.95
C ILE A 93 -0.89 10.66 -0.35
N VAL A 94 -0.34 9.60 -0.91
CA VAL A 94 -0.83 9.00 -2.15
C VAL A 94 -0.92 7.49 -2.02
N GLU A 95 -2.02 6.93 -2.53
CA GLU A 95 -2.19 5.48 -2.58
C GLU A 95 -1.17 4.83 -3.52
N LYS A 96 -0.92 3.55 -3.27
CA LYS A 96 -0.06 2.73 -4.15
C LYS A 96 -0.83 2.26 -5.41
N PRO A 97 -0.13 1.96 -6.52
CA PRO A 97 1.30 2.18 -6.75
C PRO A 97 1.58 3.60 -7.24
N PHE A 98 2.44 4.33 -6.57
CA PHE A 98 2.93 5.63 -7.04
C PHE A 98 4.39 5.48 -7.50
N ILE A 99 4.66 5.84 -8.76
CA ILE A 99 5.99 5.75 -9.38
C ILE A 99 6.52 7.17 -9.54
N ALA A 100 7.72 7.44 -9.04
CA ALA A 100 8.38 8.73 -9.22
C ALA A 100 9.87 8.54 -9.55
N SER A 101 10.41 9.47 -10.35
CA SER A 101 11.84 9.52 -10.68
C SER A 101 12.61 10.42 -9.71
N LYS A 102 13.95 10.33 -9.78
CA LYS A 102 14.81 11.28 -9.06
C LYS A 102 14.55 12.71 -9.53
N ASP A 103 14.35 12.93 -10.84
CA ASP A 103 14.09 14.25 -11.42
C ASP A 103 12.80 14.88 -10.89
N PHE A 104 11.78 14.06 -10.62
CA PHE A 104 10.56 14.54 -9.95
C PHE A 104 10.88 15.18 -8.60
N PHE A 105 11.68 14.51 -7.77
CA PHE A 105 12.05 15.04 -6.45
C PHE A 105 13.07 16.18 -6.51
N TYR A 106 13.91 16.25 -7.56
CA TYR A 106 14.78 17.42 -7.80
C TYR A 106 13.96 18.64 -8.18
N LYS A 107 12.95 18.46 -9.01
CA LYS A 107 12.04 19.55 -9.44
C LYS A 107 11.20 20.07 -8.26
N TYR A 108 10.83 19.22 -7.32
CA TYR A 108 9.95 19.55 -6.19
C TYR A 108 10.61 19.22 -4.85
N PRO A 109 11.68 19.93 -4.46
CA PRO A 109 12.49 19.58 -3.28
C PRO A 109 11.74 19.72 -1.95
N ASN A 110 10.74 20.59 -1.89
CA ASN A 110 9.95 20.84 -0.68
C ASN A 110 8.76 19.88 -0.53
N LEU A 111 8.47 19.06 -1.55
CA LEU A 111 7.32 18.16 -1.52
C LEU A 111 7.56 17.03 -0.51
N ASN A 112 6.73 17.00 0.54
CA ASN A 112 6.69 15.93 1.53
C ASN A 112 5.61 14.94 1.13
N ILE A 113 6.00 13.83 0.52
CA ILE A 113 5.08 12.84 -0.02
C ILE A 113 5.29 11.46 0.61
N LEU A 114 4.20 10.86 1.10
CA LEU A 114 4.12 9.48 1.52
C LEU A 114 3.36 8.67 0.48
N MET A 115 3.97 7.64 -0.11
CA MET A 115 3.21 6.55 -0.73
C MET A 115 2.74 5.58 0.35
N VAL A 116 1.45 5.24 0.36
CA VAL A 116 0.87 4.35 1.36
C VAL A 116 1.46 2.95 1.24
N GLN A 117 2.21 2.54 2.25
CA GLN A 117 2.87 1.24 2.38
C GLN A 117 2.46 0.61 3.71
N ASN A 118 1.16 0.50 3.93
CA ASN A 118 0.57 0.17 5.24
C ASN A 118 1.09 -1.13 5.85
N TYR A 119 1.37 -2.18 5.06
CA TYR A 119 1.86 -3.46 5.60
C TYR A 119 3.25 -3.35 6.26
N LEU A 120 4.06 -2.31 5.97
CA LEU A 120 5.30 -2.06 6.70
C LEU A 120 5.08 -1.76 8.19
N TYR A 121 3.87 -1.36 8.54
CA TYR A 121 3.45 -1.02 9.90
C TYR A 121 2.63 -2.12 10.56
N SER A 122 2.59 -3.31 9.95
CA SER A 122 1.93 -4.48 10.51
C SER A 122 2.68 -5.02 11.71
N ASN A 123 1.95 -5.36 12.77
CA ASN A 123 2.49 -6.04 13.96
C ASN A 123 3.15 -7.38 13.59
N ILE A 124 2.64 -8.05 12.55
CA ILE A 124 3.19 -9.30 12.02
C ILE A 124 4.58 -9.07 11.42
N ILE A 125 4.74 -8.04 10.60
CA ILE A 125 6.04 -7.70 9.99
C ILE A 125 7.02 -7.21 11.04
N SER A 126 6.57 -6.42 12.00
CA SER A 126 7.38 -5.98 13.13
C SER A 126 7.94 -7.17 13.93
N GLU A 127 7.09 -8.18 14.24
CA GLU A 127 7.52 -9.37 14.96
C GLU A 127 8.50 -10.22 14.13
N ILE A 128 8.23 -10.39 12.83
CA ILE A 128 9.15 -11.11 11.91
C ILE A 128 10.52 -10.44 11.91
N LYS A 129 10.60 -9.13 11.70
CA LYS A 129 11.86 -8.39 11.67
C LYS A 129 12.60 -8.49 13.00
N LYS A 130 11.87 -8.31 14.10
CA LYS A 130 12.42 -8.48 15.44
C LYS A 130 13.06 -9.87 15.62
N LYS A 131 12.39 -10.94 15.19
CA LYS A 131 12.90 -12.31 15.32
C LYS A 131 14.09 -12.59 14.43
N ILE A 132 14.14 -12.00 13.23
CA ILE A 132 15.30 -12.08 12.34
C ILE A 132 16.51 -11.41 12.99
N GLU A 133 16.34 -10.21 13.54
CA GLU A 133 17.41 -9.47 14.21
C GLU A 133 17.89 -10.14 15.50
N GLU A 134 16.97 -10.55 16.38
CA GLU A 134 17.31 -11.20 17.68
C GLU A 134 18.11 -12.49 17.51
N ASN A 135 17.88 -13.23 16.43
CA ASN A 135 18.51 -14.52 16.19
C ASN A 135 19.56 -14.50 15.08
N ASN A 136 19.82 -13.34 14.47
CA ASN A 136 20.74 -13.18 13.35
C ASN A 136 20.45 -14.15 12.18
N PHE A 137 19.17 -14.39 11.87
CA PHE A 137 18.78 -15.29 10.79
C PHE A 137 19.21 -14.75 9.43
N ASN A 138 20.00 -15.54 8.68
CA ASN A 138 20.43 -15.19 7.33
C ASN A 138 19.36 -15.62 6.31
N ILE A 139 18.71 -14.66 5.67
CA ILE A 139 17.63 -14.89 4.69
C ILE A 139 18.19 -15.41 3.38
N ARG A 140 17.56 -16.45 2.82
CA ARG A 140 17.84 -17.01 1.48
C ARG A 140 16.73 -16.81 0.50
N LEU A 141 15.47 -16.89 0.97
CA LEU A 141 14.31 -16.72 0.11
C LEU A 141 13.18 -16.02 0.87
N ILE A 142 12.49 -15.14 0.19
CA ILE A 142 11.20 -14.59 0.62
C ILE A 142 10.14 -15.02 -0.41
N TYR A 143 9.09 -15.67 0.06
CA TYR A 143 7.90 -15.97 -0.72
C TYR A 143 6.72 -15.20 -0.13
N THR A 144 5.95 -14.53 -0.97
CA THR A 144 4.73 -13.83 -0.57
C THR A 144 3.57 -14.22 -1.48
N ASN A 145 2.40 -14.41 -0.88
CA ASN A 145 1.17 -14.65 -1.61
C ASN A 145 0.06 -13.73 -1.09
N PHE A 146 -0.36 -12.77 -1.93
CA PHE A 146 -1.48 -11.89 -1.67
C PHE A 146 -2.53 -12.13 -2.74
N SER A 147 -3.46 -13.04 -2.44
CA SER A 147 -4.52 -13.47 -3.36
C SER A 147 -5.88 -13.14 -2.79
N LYS A 148 -6.77 -12.65 -3.63
CA LYS A 148 -8.11 -12.23 -3.22
C LYS A 148 -9.04 -12.14 -4.42
N ASN A 149 -10.29 -12.59 -4.27
CA ASN A 149 -11.29 -12.44 -5.31
C ASN A 149 -11.58 -10.96 -5.62
N ARG A 150 -11.26 -10.56 -6.84
CA ARG A 150 -11.47 -9.20 -7.39
C ARG A 150 -12.40 -9.22 -8.61
N ILE A 151 -13.06 -10.34 -8.90
CA ILE A 151 -13.89 -10.50 -10.11
C ILE A 151 -14.95 -9.40 -10.17
N ASN A 152 -15.71 -9.19 -9.09
CA ASN A 152 -16.75 -8.16 -9.06
C ASN A 152 -16.19 -6.74 -9.19
N ASP A 153 -15.02 -6.48 -8.61
CA ASP A 153 -14.35 -5.17 -8.76
C ASP A 153 -13.96 -4.94 -10.22
N SER A 154 -13.50 -5.98 -10.92
CA SER A 154 -13.04 -5.92 -12.30
C SER A 154 -14.20 -5.77 -13.29
N ILE A 155 -15.25 -6.57 -13.15
CA ILE A 155 -16.44 -6.52 -14.02
C ILE A 155 -17.17 -5.19 -13.83
N ASN A 156 -17.37 -4.74 -12.59
CA ASN A 156 -18.09 -3.51 -12.28
C ASN A 156 -17.17 -2.28 -12.22
N ARG A 157 -15.88 -2.44 -12.45
CA ARG A 157 -14.86 -1.39 -12.37
C ARG A 157 -14.91 -0.55 -11.08
N ARG A 158 -15.32 -1.16 -9.97
CA ARG A 158 -15.37 -0.48 -8.67
C ARG A 158 -13.96 -0.24 -8.13
N GLY A 159 -13.57 1.03 -8.04
CA GLY A 159 -12.26 1.43 -7.51
C GLY A 159 -11.08 1.08 -8.41
N MET A 160 -11.35 0.72 -9.67
CA MET A 160 -10.35 0.48 -10.70
C MET A 160 -10.43 1.58 -11.75
N SER A 161 -9.32 1.85 -12.40
CA SER A 161 -9.26 2.81 -13.51
C SER A 161 -10.18 2.38 -14.67
N LYS A 162 -10.47 3.33 -15.58
CA LYS A 162 -11.20 3.02 -16.83
C LYS A 162 -10.45 2.02 -17.74
N LYS A 163 -9.14 1.84 -17.51
CA LYS A 163 -8.30 0.82 -18.14
C LYS A 163 -8.23 -0.40 -17.24
N ASN A 164 -8.16 -1.59 -17.82
CA ASN A 164 -7.98 -2.82 -17.06
C ASN A 164 -6.72 -2.74 -16.17
N THR A 165 -6.92 -2.77 -14.87
CA THR A 165 -5.81 -2.81 -13.94
C THR A 165 -5.30 -4.25 -13.88
N ARG A 166 -4.03 -4.43 -14.22
CA ARG A 166 -3.39 -5.76 -14.28
C ARG A 166 -3.16 -6.31 -12.88
N ASN A 167 -3.03 -7.62 -12.75
CA ASN A 167 -2.72 -8.30 -11.49
C ASN A 167 -1.53 -7.65 -10.75
N PHE A 168 -0.44 -7.37 -11.47
CA PHE A 168 0.77 -6.79 -10.88
C PHE A 168 0.57 -5.40 -10.26
N GLU A 169 -0.50 -4.70 -10.59
CA GLU A 169 -0.76 -3.34 -10.08
C GLU A 169 -1.66 -3.32 -8.84
N ILE A 170 -2.23 -4.48 -8.46
CA ILE A 170 -3.23 -4.54 -7.36
C ILE A 170 -2.60 -5.01 -6.05
N GLU A 171 -2.19 -6.27 -5.96
CA GLU A 171 -1.68 -6.84 -4.70
C GLU A 171 -0.14 -6.98 -4.69
N ILE A 172 0.50 -7.14 -5.85
CA ILE A 172 1.96 -7.27 -5.98
C ILE A 172 2.72 -6.03 -5.43
N PRO A 173 2.27 -4.77 -5.58
CA PRO A 173 2.96 -3.63 -4.98
C PRO A 173 3.19 -3.77 -3.47
N HIS A 174 2.22 -4.35 -2.75
CA HIS A 174 2.36 -4.60 -1.31
C HIS A 174 3.49 -5.59 -1.01
N GLN A 175 3.63 -6.61 -1.84
CA GLN A 175 4.62 -7.67 -1.67
C GLN A 175 6.04 -7.17 -1.95
N ILE A 176 6.20 -6.33 -2.99
CA ILE A 176 7.50 -5.76 -3.37
C ILE A 176 8.08 -4.92 -2.23
N TYR A 177 7.32 -3.93 -1.72
CA TYR A 177 7.86 -3.06 -0.69
C TYR A 177 8.08 -3.79 0.64
N LEU A 178 7.32 -4.87 0.93
CA LEU A 178 7.57 -5.73 2.10
C LEU A 178 8.91 -6.45 1.99
N ALA A 179 9.19 -7.06 0.84
CA ALA A 179 10.45 -7.75 0.61
C ALA A 179 11.63 -6.77 0.68
N GLU A 180 11.51 -5.58 0.07
CA GLU A 180 12.53 -4.54 0.13
C GLU A 180 12.81 -4.05 1.56
N ASP A 181 11.78 -3.88 2.38
CA ASP A 181 11.95 -3.44 3.78
C ASP A 181 12.59 -4.54 4.66
N ILE A 182 12.31 -5.81 4.38
CA ILE A 182 12.88 -6.96 5.12
C ILE A 182 14.33 -7.22 4.70
N LEU A 183 14.64 -7.18 3.40
CA LEU A 183 15.99 -7.42 2.89
C LEU A 183 16.93 -6.22 3.11
N GLY A 184 16.36 -5.01 3.20
CA GLY A 184 17.15 -3.79 3.27
C GLY A 184 17.78 -3.42 1.92
N LYS A 185 18.93 -2.75 1.98
CA LYS A 185 19.64 -2.32 0.76
C LYS A 185 20.24 -3.52 0.03
N SER A 186 20.03 -3.55 -1.27
CA SER A 186 20.63 -4.51 -2.19
C SER A 186 21.35 -3.75 -3.31
N ASN A 187 22.52 -4.25 -3.73
CA ASN A 187 23.31 -3.66 -4.80
C ASN A 187 22.79 -4.08 -6.18
N LYS A 188 22.23 -5.28 -6.26
CA LYS A 188 21.72 -5.87 -7.50
C LYS A 188 20.27 -6.32 -7.29
N LYS A 189 19.39 -5.90 -8.20
CA LYS A 189 17.99 -6.33 -8.23
C LYS A 189 17.63 -6.69 -9.67
N GLU A 190 17.33 -7.94 -9.92
CA GLU A 190 17.00 -8.45 -11.27
C GLU A 190 15.63 -9.13 -11.29
N ILE A 191 14.91 -8.99 -12.40
CA ILE A 191 13.69 -9.74 -12.68
C ILE A 191 14.10 -11.02 -13.40
N VAL A 192 14.01 -12.15 -12.73
CA VAL A 192 14.35 -13.47 -13.29
C VAL A 192 13.18 -14.04 -14.07
N PHE A 193 11.95 -13.80 -13.58
CA PHE A 193 10.73 -14.30 -14.21
C PHE A 193 9.57 -13.36 -13.92
N LYS A 194 8.71 -13.13 -14.91
CA LYS A 194 7.40 -12.48 -14.70
C LYS A 194 6.36 -13.08 -15.65
N ASP A 195 5.20 -13.43 -15.14
CA ASP A 195 4.06 -13.92 -15.92
C ASP A 195 2.73 -13.52 -15.30
N GLN A 196 1.77 -13.19 -16.15
CA GLN A 196 0.40 -12.86 -15.77
C GLN A 196 -0.56 -13.61 -16.70
N LYS A 197 -1.58 -14.21 -16.12
CA LYS A 197 -2.61 -14.93 -16.87
C LYS A 197 -3.86 -14.04 -17.05
N ASP A 198 -4.42 -14.18 -18.23
CA ASP A 198 -5.73 -13.62 -18.53
C ASP A 198 -6.82 -14.38 -17.77
N PHE A 199 -7.99 -13.79 -17.73
CA PHE A 199 -9.14 -14.36 -17.05
C PHE A 199 -10.40 -14.19 -17.90
N ILE A 200 -11.24 -15.22 -17.98
CA ILE A 200 -12.51 -15.20 -18.68
C ILE A 200 -13.61 -15.62 -17.71
N ILE A 201 -14.66 -14.82 -17.62
CA ILE A 201 -15.88 -15.14 -16.86
C ILE A 201 -17.10 -14.65 -17.63
N ASP A 202 -18.14 -15.49 -17.74
CA ASP A 202 -19.40 -15.16 -18.43
C ASP A 202 -19.18 -14.53 -19.81
N ASN A 203 -18.22 -15.06 -20.58
CA ASN A 203 -17.74 -14.54 -21.88
C ASN A 203 -17.09 -13.14 -21.83
N ILE A 204 -16.79 -12.61 -20.66
CA ILE A 204 -16.02 -11.37 -20.49
C ILE A 204 -14.54 -11.72 -20.37
N TYR A 205 -13.73 -11.25 -21.32
CA TYR A 205 -12.28 -11.38 -21.31
C TYR A 205 -11.65 -10.22 -20.52
N ILE A 206 -10.80 -10.55 -19.56
CA ILE A 206 -10.07 -9.58 -18.73
C ILE A 206 -8.58 -9.88 -18.82
N GLU A 207 -7.87 -9.05 -19.57
CA GLU A 207 -6.45 -9.20 -19.83
C GLU A 207 -5.63 -9.07 -18.54
N LYS A 208 -4.70 -10.01 -18.32
CA LYS A 208 -3.69 -10.00 -17.24
C LYS A 208 -4.26 -9.78 -15.83
N HIS A 209 -5.47 -10.26 -15.59
CA HIS A 209 -6.15 -10.06 -14.31
C HIS A 209 -6.31 -11.35 -13.48
N GLY A 210 -5.95 -12.50 -14.00
CA GLY A 210 -5.99 -13.77 -13.28
C GLY A 210 -4.83 -13.94 -12.30
N TYR A 211 -4.14 -15.05 -12.43
CA TYR A 211 -2.92 -15.33 -11.65
C TYR A 211 -1.73 -14.53 -12.15
N GLY A 212 -0.89 -14.06 -11.22
CA GLY A 212 0.37 -13.39 -11.51
C GLY A 212 1.50 -13.88 -10.62
N LYS A 213 2.69 -14.07 -11.22
CA LYS A 213 3.90 -14.49 -10.52
C LYS A 213 5.11 -13.70 -10.99
N ILE A 214 5.94 -13.29 -10.03
CA ILE A 214 7.21 -12.61 -10.26
C ILE A 214 8.28 -13.30 -9.43
N ILE A 215 9.44 -13.52 -10.02
CA ILE A 215 10.66 -13.97 -9.33
C ILE A 215 11.71 -12.90 -9.52
N LEU A 216 12.23 -12.40 -8.40
CA LEU A 216 13.28 -11.40 -8.33
C LEU A 216 14.51 -11.99 -7.66
N GLU A 217 15.68 -11.53 -8.07
CA GLU A 217 16.96 -11.78 -7.41
C GLU A 217 17.48 -10.49 -6.79
N TYR A 218 17.76 -10.54 -5.49
CA TYR A 218 18.33 -9.45 -4.71
C TYR A 218 19.70 -9.91 -4.18
N ASP A 219 20.78 -9.49 -4.85
CA ASP A 219 22.14 -9.99 -4.62
C ASP A 219 22.18 -11.54 -4.74
N ASP A 220 22.26 -12.27 -3.62
CA ASP A 220 22.27 -13.73 -3.51
C ASP A 220 20.93 -14.33 -3.02
N LYS A 221 19.89 -13.53 -2.90
CA LYS A 221 18.59 -13.91 -2.33
C LYS A 221 17.50 -13.94 -3.38
N LEU A 222 16.62 -14.94 -3.31
CA LEU A 222 15.45 -15.03 -4.17
C LEU A 222 14.22 -14.43 -3.47
N VAL A 223 13.41 -13.74 -4.27
CA VAL A 223 12.11 -13.23 -3.84
C VAL A 223 11.05 -13.67 -4.83
N ILE A 224 10.00 -14.29 -4.33
CA ILE A 224 8.89 -14.81 -5.15
C ILE A 224 7.62 -14.10 -4.69
N HIS A 225 6.95 -13.44 -5.61
CA HIS A 225 5.66 -12.81 -5.40
C HIS A 225 4.58 -13.50 -6.22
N GLU A 226 3.50 -13.90 -5.57
CA GLU A 226 2.33 -14.49 -6.22
C GLU A 226 1.06 -13.75 -5.84
N SER A 227 0.14 -13.67 -6.79
CA SER A 227 -1.20 -13.11 -6.57
C SER A 227 -2.18 -13.77 -7.52
N ASP A 228 -3.33 -14.21 -6.98
CA ASP A 228 -4.46 -14.70 -7.73
C ASP A 228 -5.68 -13.82 -7.42
N LEU A 229 -6.19 -13.11 -8.41
CA LEU A 229 -7.32 -12.18 -8.26
C LEU A 229 -8.68 -12.84 -8.54
N VAL A 230 -8.69 -14.14 -8.85
CA VAL A 230 -9.89 -14.91 -9.15
C VAL A 230 -10.12 -16.08 -8.20
N THR A 231 -9.23 -16.25 -7.23
CA THR A 231 -9.35 -17.29 -6.21
C THR A 231 -10.57 -17.11 -5.32
N ASN A 232 -11.17 -18.21 -4.88
CA ASN A 232 -12.24 -18.19 -3.89
C ASN A 232 -11.74 -17.89 -2.45
N ASN A 233 -10.46 -18.15 -2.20
CA ASN A 233 -9.86 -17.97 -0.87
C ASN A 233 -9.01 -16.70 -0.81
N THR A 234 -9.26 -15.87 0.20
CA THR A 234 -8.34 -14.77 0.50
C THR A 234 -7.11 -15.32 1.20
N ILE A 235 -5.92 -15.07 0.61
CA ILE A 235 -4.62 -15.42 1.16
C ILE A 235 -3.82 -14.14 1.31
N LYS A 236 -3.19 -13.94 2.46
CA LYS A 236 -2.21 -12.89 2.69
C LYS A 236 -1.15 -13.44 3.63
N GLU A 237 -0.05 -13.86 3.04
CA GLU A 237 1.01 -14.52 3.78
C GLU A 237 2.39 -14.22 3.23
N ILE A 238 3.37 -14.37 4.11
CA ILE A 238 4.79 -14.30 3.82
C ILE A 238 5.49 -15.52 4.41
N THR A 239 6.38 -16.13 3.65
CA THR A 239 7.27 -17.19 4.11
C THR A 239 8.70 -16.78 3.84
N ILE A 240 9.55 -16.83 4.86
CA ILE A 240 10.96 -16.49 4.77
C ILE A 240 11.75 -17.76 5.10
N VAL A 241 12.59 -18.19 4.18
CA VAL A 241 13.50 -19.30 4.38
C VAL A 241 14.88 -18.75 4.70
N CYS A 242 15.41 -19.19 5.82
CA CYS A 242 16.75 -18.82 6.29
C CYS A 242 17.69 -20.03 6.30
N ASP A 243 18.96 -19.76 6.56
CA ASP A 243 19.94 -20.83 6.79
C ASP A 243 19.56 -21.73 7.96
N GLU A 244 20.28 -22.82 8.10
CA GLU A 244 20.12 -23.80 9.19
C GLU A 244 18.70 -24.38 9.35
N GLY A 245 17.95 -24.48 8.26
CA GLY A 245 16.61 -25.07 8.23
C GLY A 245 15.54 -24.25 8.96
N VAL A 246 15.77 -22.94 9.13
CA VAL A 246 14.81 -22.03 9.73
C VAL A 246 13.82 -21.53 8.69
N VAL A 247 12.53 -21.61 8.99
CA VAL A 247 11.42 -21.08 8.18
C VAL A 247 10.51 -20.23 9.04
N ILE A 248 10.33 -18.98 8.65
CA ILE A 248 9.43 -18.02 9.28
C ILE A 248 8.19 -17.89 8.41
N LYS A 249 7.00 -18.08 9.00
CA LYS A 249 5.72 -17.87 8.31
C LYS A 249 4.93 -16.78 9.01
N GLY A 250 4.52 -15.76 8.25
CA GLY A 250 3.61 -14.69 8.67
C GLY A 250 2.29 -14.79 7.92
N GLN A 251 1.19 -14.87 8.65
CA GLN A 251 -0.17 -14.78 8.10
C GLN A 251 -0.79 -13.48 8.58
N PHE A 252 -1.24 -12.63 7.66
CA PHE A 252 -1.91 -11.38 8.02
C PHE A 252 -3.35 -11.61 8.46
N ILE A 253 -3.88 -10.68 9.25
CA ILE A 253 -5.30 -10.67 9.62
C ILE A 253 -6.14 -10.55 8.35
N LEU A 254 -7.14 -11.40 8.22
CA LEU A 254 -8.07 -11.36 7.10
C LEU A 254 -9.40 -10.74 7.52
N TYR A 255 -9.95 -9.93 6.61
CA TYR A 255 -11.23 -9.27 6.76
C TYR A 255 -12.12 -9.58 5.55
N ASP A 256 -13.43 -9.69 5.80
CA ASP A 256 -14.43 -9.81 4.74
C ASP A 256 -14.63 -8.48 3.98
N LYS A 257 -15.59 -8.46 3.06
CA LYS A 257 -15.95 -7.25 2.28
C LYS A 257 -16.47 -6.10 3.14
N ASP A 258 -17.06 -6.43 4.29
CA ASP A 258 -17.67 -5.47 5.22
C ASP A 258 -16.72 -5.08 6.35
N LEU A 259 -15.46 -5.50 6.25
CA LEU A 259 -14.36 -5.26 7.22
C LEU A 259 -14.53 -5.99 8.56
N ASN A 260 -15.33 -7.06 8.61
CA ASN A 260 -15.36 -7.93 9.78
C ASN A 260 -14.15 -8.87 9.73
N LYS A 261 -13.51 -9.08 10.87
CA LYS A 261 -12.37 -10.00 10.99
C LYS A 261 -12.87 -11.45 10.81
N ILE A 262 -12.24 -12.17 9.87
CA ILE A 262 -12.52 -13.59 9.59
C ILE A 262 -11.40 -14.52 10.05
N LYS A 263 -10.17 -13.99 10.22
CA LYS A 263 -9.02 -14.78 10.68
C LYS A 263 -8.01 -13.89 11.41
N ASN A 264 -7.47 -14.38 12.53
CA ASN A 264 -6.37 -13.76 13.24
C ASN A 264 -5.08 -13.81 12.44
N GLY A 265 -4.19 -12.87 12.72
CA GLY A 265 -2.83 -12.90 12.22
C GLY A 265 -1.96 -13.87 13.03
N LYS A 266 -0.87 -14.33 12.44
CA LYS A 266 0.02 -15.29 13.11
C LYS A 266 1.44 -15.20 12.57
N VAL A 267 2.41 -15.36 13.49
CA VAL A 267 3.83 -15.61 13.13
C VAL A 267 4.23 -16.98 13.73
N ILE A 268 4.82 -17.82 12.90
CA ILE A 268 5.35 -19.13 13.28
C ILE A 268 6.78 -19.21 12.79
N ILE A 269 7.68 -19.67 13.66
CA ILE A 269 9.06 -20.00 13.29
C ILE A 269 9.29 -21.47 13.53
N ASN A 270 9.69 -22.16 12.47
CA ASN A 270 10.11 -23.56 12.55
C ASN A 270 11.62 -23.65 12.37
N LYS A 271 12.28 -24.53 13.13
CA LYS A 271 13.64 -24.98 12.83
C LYS A 271 13.55 -26.47 12.55
N TYR A 272 13.89 -26.86 11.31
CA TYR A 272 13.58 -28.18 10.75
C TYR A 272 12.08 -28.48 10.83
N GLN A 273 11.64 -29.47 11.61
CA GLN A 273 10.23 -29.85 11.77
C GLN A 273 9.61 -29.34 13.08
N ASN A 274 10.39 -28.67 13.94
CA ASN A 274 9.94 -28.22 15.25
C ASN A 274 9.52 -26.74 15.22
N ILE A 275 8.38 -26.44 15.84
CA ILE A 275 7.97 -25.06 16.11
C ILE A 275 8.81 -24.53 17.27
N ILE A 276 9.64 -23.53 17.02
CA ILE A 276 10.47 -22.87 18.05
C ILE A 276 9.88 -21.55 18.53
N PHE A 277 8.93 -20.97 17.77
CA PHE A 277 8.21 -19.76 18.15
C PHE A 277 6.84 -19.73 17.48
N GLN A 278 5.83 -19.25 18.20
CA GLN A 278 4.51 -18.98 17.67
C GLN A 278 3.87 -17.81 18.41
N LYS A 279 3.25 -16.87 17.67
CA LYS A 279 2.48 -15.76 18.25
C LYS A 279 1.28 -15.45 17.36
N GLU A 280 0.13 -15.22 17.99
CA GLU A 280 -1.10 -14.78 17.32
C GLU A 280 -1.35 -13.29 17.54
N PHE A 281 -2.06 -12.66 16.61
CA PHE A 281 -2.40 -11.24 16.61
C PHE A 281 -3.90 -11.11 16.34
N GLU A 282 -4.61 -10.50 17.26
CA GLU A 282 -6.04 -10.25 17.14
C GLU A 282 -6.34 -8.94 16.42
N GLU A 283 -5.40 -7.98 16.46
CA GLU A 283 -5.52 -6.65 15.87
C GLU A 283 -4.24 -6.28 15.11
N ASP A 284 -4.43 -5.54 14.00
CA ASP A 284 -3.34 -5.04 13.18
C ASP A 284 -3.77 -3.73 12.48
N ASP A 285 -3.64 -2.63 13.18
CA ASP A 285 -4.04 -1.30 12.71
C ASP A 285 -2.98 -0.67 11.79
N ASN A 286 -2.46 -1.43 10.86
CA ASN A 286 -1.33 -1.05 10.01
C ASN A 286 -1.56 0.26 9.23
N MET A 287 -2.78 0.53 8.74
CA MET A 287 -3.11 1.80 8.09
C MET A 287 -3.05 2.97 9.08
N TYR A 288 -3.58 2.79 10.27
CA TYR A 288 -3.51 3.81 11.32
C TYR A 288 -2.06 4.18 11.65
N TYR A 289 -1.19 3.19 11.88
CA TYR A 289 0.22 3.44 12.19
C TYR A 289 0.98 4.09 11.03
N CYS A 290 0.66 3.72 9.79
CA CYS A 290 1.23 4.33 8.59
C CYS A 290 0.90 5.84 8.51
N LEU A 291 -0.38 6.20 8.64
CA LEU A 291 -0.83 7.58 8.59
C LEU A 291 -0.38 8.38 9.83
N LYS A 292 -0.32 7.75 10.99
CA LYS A 292 0.16 8.34 12.24
C LYS A 292 1.64 8.74 12.12
N GLU A 293 2.52 7.83 11.65
CA GLU A 293 3.95 8.16 11.48
C GLU A 293 4.12 9.38 10.58
N TYR A 294 3.38 9.44 9.46
CA TYR A 294 3.44 10.59 8.57
C TYR A 294 2.97 11.88 9.25
N TYR A 295 1.80 11.84 9.88
CA TYR A 295 1.19 13.00 10.52
C TYR A 295 2.05 13.59 11.65
N GLU A 296 2.66 12.74 12.47
CA GLU A 296 3.50 13.14 13.60
C GLU A 296 4.90 13.64 13.15
N ASN A 297 5.34 13.30 11.93
CA ASN A 297 6.69 13.59 11.44
C ASN A 297 6.74 14.55 10.24
N LEU A 298 5.72 15.37 10.04
CA LEU A 298 5.63 16.31 8.90
C LEU A 298 6.83 17.25 8.76
N ASN A 299 7.47 17.63 9.86
CA ASN A 299 8.62 18.54 9.90
C ASN A 299 9.96 17.78 10.06
N ASN A 300 9.95 16.45 10.08
CA ASN A 300 11.16 15.65 10.24
C ASN A 300 11.80 15.34 8.88
N THR A 301 12.84 16.08 8.53
CA THR A 301 13.54 15.94 7.24
C THR A 301 14.15 14.55 7.03
N GLY A 302 14.59 13.87 8.10
CA GLY A 302 15.11 12.51 8.04
C GLY A 302 14.02 11.50 7.62
N ILE A 303 12.83 11.63 8.19
CA ILE A 303 11.68 10.79 7.84
C ILE A 303 11.19 11.09 6.42
N GLN A 304 11.13 12.37 6.02
CA GLN A 304 10.78 12.75 4.64
C GLN A 304 11.76 12.14 3.63
N LYS A 305 13.06 12.15 3.92
CA LYS A 305 14.08 11.50 3.09
C LYS A 305 13.87 9.98 3.03
N LYS A 306 13.48 9.33 4.14
CA LYS A 306 13.13 7.90 4.18
C LYS A 306 11.96 7.61 3.23
N TYR A 307 10.89 8.41 3.23
CA TYR A 307 9.74 8.23 2.33
C TYR A 307 10.14 8.38 0.85
N ARG A 308 10.91 9.41 0.52
CA ARG A 308 11.43 9.60 -0.86
C ARG A 308 12.25 8.40 -1.32
N ASN A 309 13.16 7.93 -0.49
CA ASN A 309 14.00 6.78 -0.83
C ASN A 309 13.15 5.53 -1.07
N ARG A 310 12.16 5.26 -0.21
CA ARG A 310 11.23 4.13 -0.39
C ARG A 310 10.44 4.22 -1.70
N ILE A 311 9.97 5.41 -2.07
CA ILE A 311 9.29 5.61 -3.35
C ILE A 311 10.24 5.36 -4.51
N LEU A 312 11.48 5.85 -4.46
CA LEU A 312 12.47 5.66 -5.51
C LEU A 312 12.89 4.19 -5.67
N GLU A 313 13.14 3.49 -4.56
CA GLU A 313 13.46 2.06 -4.55
C GLU A 313 12.32 1.24 -5.14
N PHE A 314 11.09 1.46 -4.67
CA PHE A 314 9.89 0.83 -5.22
C PHE A 314 9.71 1.14 -6.72
N SER A 315 9.86 2.40 -7.12
CA SER A 315 9.67 2.84 -8.51
C SER A 315 10.65 2.19 -9.47
N ASN A 316 11.91 1.99 -9.02
CA ASN A 316 12.95 1.38 -9.82
C ASN A 316 12.62 -0.08 -10.21
N ILE A 317 12.14 -0.88 -9.26
CA ILE A 317 11.81 -2.27 -9.54
C ILE A 317 10.42 -2.40 -10.16
N PHE A 318 9.43 -1.68 -9.62
CA PHE A 318 8.06 -1.80 -10.07
C PHE A 318 7.84 -1.26 -11.48
N GLY A 319 8.52 -0.17 -11.86
CA GLY A 319 8.53 0.35 -13.24
C GLY A 319 8.91 -0.74 -14.24
N ARG A 320 10.00 -1.45 -14.00
CA ARG A 320 10.48 -2.56 -14.85
C ARG A 320 9.54 -3.78 -14.88
N ILE A 321 8.74 -3.97 -13.83
CA ILE A 321 7.76 -5.07 -13.77
C ILE A 321 6.57 -4.79 -14.69
N ILE A 322 6.09 -3.55 -14.74
CA ILE A 322 4.90 -3.19 -15.50
C ILE A 322 5.16 -2.83 -16.96
N GLU A 323 6.41 -2.59 -17.33
CA GLU A 323 6.87 -2.52 -18.73
C GLU A 323 6.76 -3.90 -19.40
#